data_987606c63d9b316b39739ace6872ce10
#
_entry.id   987606c63d9b316b39739ace6872ce10
#
_cell.length_a   1.000
_cell.length_b   1.000
_cell.length_c   1.000
_cell.angle_alpha   90.00
_cell.angle_beta   90.00
_cell.angle_gamma   90.00
#
_symmetry.space_group_name_H-M   'P 1'
#
loop_
_entity.id
_entity.type
_entity.pdbx_description
1 polymer ?
#
loop_
_entity_poly.entity_id
_entity_poly.type
_entity_poly.pdbx_seq_one_letter_code
_entity_poly.pdbx_strand_id
1 'polypeptide(L)'
;LSAVSFISAPAFVGFREGGGLIWLSYELAIPLAMLLLLTTVLPTLYRSGVVSIYDYLEKRFSTSTRICISVVFQISRAFATGIMVYALSIILQGTMEIAPWQAIMLIGVITVLYSLQGGMKAVVYGDAVQMVVIVLGTVICIAFALFSLGGWESFIQLLPNERLTTINYSSLGFDGDGFGFLPMVLGGIVLYASYYGCDQSEAQRALSARSESDLKKMMVANGVLRFPITLLYCFAGLIVGTLAFNDPQLLSQIPKSNPDWLMPIFILNYLPHGLIGLLVVAILAAAMSSLSSAINS
;
A
#
# COMPACT_ATOMS: atom_id res chain seq x y z
N LEU A 1 -4.45 -1.62 2.74
CA LEU A 1 -3.46 -0.57 3.03
C LEU A 1 -2.19 -1.21 3.56
N SER A 2 -1.04 -0.72 3.11
CA SER A 2 0.27 -1.12 3.63
C SER A 2 1.05 0.11 4.08
N ALA A 3 2.14 -0.09 4.82
CA ALA A 3 3.06 0.99 5.17
C ALA A 3 3.58 1.74 3.93
N VAL A 4 3.78 1.01 2.82
CA VAL A 4 4.17 1.60 1.53
C VAL A 4 3.12 2.59 1.02
N SER A 5 1.83 2.29 1.16
CA SER A 5 0.75 3.23 0.77
C SER A 5 0.76 4.52 1.59
N PHE A 6 1.14 4.45 2.87
CA PHE A 6 1.22 5.62 3.74
C PHE A 6 2.50 6.45 3.54
N ILE A 7 3.57 5.86 3.05
CA ILE A 7 4.89 6.50 2.88
C ILE A 7 5.11 6.88 1.41
N SER A 8 5.13 5.89 0.52
CA SER A 8 5.59 6.09 -0.87
C SER A 8 4.54 6.76 -1.74
N ALA A 9 3.24 6.50 -1.53
CA ALA A 9 2.21 7.15 -2.34
C ALA A 9 2.08 8.66 -2.05
N PRO A 10 2.07 9.15 -0.79
CA PRO A 10 2.18 10.58 -0.52
C PRO A 10 3.45 11.20 -1.07
N ALA A 11 4.59 10.51 -1.00
CA ALA A 11 5.85 10.99 -1.55
C ALA A 11 5.81 11.12 -3.07
N PHE A 12 5.21 10.14 -3.76
CA PHE A 12 4.99 10.22 -5.21
C PHE A 12 4.11 11.42 -5.58
N VAL A 13 2.98 11.55 -4.91
CA VAL A 13 2.00 12.59 -5.23
C VAL A 13 2.51 13.99 -4.87
N GLY A 14 3.11 14.12 -3.68
CA GLY A 14 3.48 15.41 -3.13
C GLY A 14 4.88 15.91 -3.53
N PHE A 15 5.82 15.02 -3.77
CA PHE A 15 7.23 15.43 -3.83
C PHE A 15 7.99 14.93 -5.06
N ARG A 16 7.71 13.70 -5.54
CA ARG A 16 8.46 13.12 -6.66
C ARG A 16 8.27 13.93 -7.95
N GLU A 17 9.34 14.08 -8.73
CA GLU A 17 9.32 14.70 -10.03
C GLU A 17 8.41 13.92 -11.00
N GLY A 18 7.56 14.63 -11.74
CA GLY A 18 6.52 14.00 -12.58
C GLY A 18 5.38 13.32 -11.83
N GLY A 19 5.39 13.37 -10.49
CA GLY A 19 4.30 12.86 -9.66
C GLY A 19 3.13 13.83 -9.53
N GLY A 20 2.09 13.41 -8.85
CA GLY A 20 0.88 14.19 -8.65
C GLY A 20 -0.35 13.30 -8.53
N LEU A 21 -1.54 13.89 -8.64
CA LEU A 21 -2.81 13.16 -8.62
C LEU A 21 -3.00 12.22 -9.83
N ILE A 22 -2.07 12.21 -10.77
CA ILE A 22 -2.05 11.28 -11.90
C ILE A 22 -2.06 9.82 -11.43
N TRP A 23 -1.59 9.54 -10.21
CA TRP A 23 -1.73 8.24 -9.57
C TRP A 23 -3.18 7.73 -9.52
N LEU A 24 -4.17 8.63 -9.42
CA LEU A 24 -5.58 8.27 -9.35
C LEU A 24 -6.09 7.62 -10.65
N SER A 25 -5.46 7.87 -11.80
CA SER A 25 -5.81 7.17 -13.05
C SER A 25 -5.64 5.66 -12.93
N TYR A 26 -4.59 5.24 -12.21
CA TYR A 26 -4.30 3.84 -11.95
C TYR A 26 -5.37 3.18 -11.06
N GLU A 27 -5.92 3.91 -10.11
CA GLU A 27 -6.94 3.40 -9.19
C GLU A 27 -8.30 3.17 -9.90
N LEU A 28 -8.56 3.78 -11.05
CA LEU A 28 -9.73 3.48 -11.88
C LEU A 28 -9.74 2.05 -12.41
N ALA A 29 -8.58 1.41 -12.48
CA ALA A 29 -8.44 0.02 -12.88
C ALA A 29 -9.01 -0.98 -11.87
N ILE A 30 -9.09 -0.62 -10.58
CA ILE A 30 -9.47 -1.56 -9.51
C ILE A 30 -10.89 -2.08 -9.65
N PRO A 31 -11.92 -1.25 -9.81
CA PRO A 31 -13.28 -1.76 -10.02
C PRO A 31 -13.37 -2.70 -11.23
N LEU A 32 -12.65 -2.38 -12.30
CA LEU A 32 -12.61 -3.20 -13.51
C LEU A 32 -11.89 -4.55 -13.27
N ALA A 33 -10.78 -4.53 -12.56
CA ALA A 33 -10.08 -5.75 -12.16
C ALA A 33 -10.92 -6.62 -11.21
N MET A 34 -11.62 -6.02 -10.24
CA MET A 34 -12.54 -6.75 -9.37
C MET A 34 -13.69 -7.40 -10.15
N LEU A 35 -14.27 -6.67 -11.10
CA LEU A 35 -15.31 -7.22 -11.97
C LEU A 35 -14.79 -8.39 -12.82
N LEU A 36 -13.60 -8.25 -13.40
CA LEU A 36 -12.94 -9.30 -14.17
C LEU A 36 -12.71 -10.55 -13.29
N LEU A 37 -12.19 -10.39 -12.09
CA LEU A 37 -11.94 -11.50 -11.17
C LEU A 37 -13.23 -12.19 -10.70
N LEU A 38 -14.28 -11.42 -10.43
CA LEU A 38 -15.58 -11.95 -10.01
C LEU A 38 -16.30 -12.73 -11.11
N THR A 39 -16.01 -12.41 -12.37
CA THR A 39 -16.64 -13.10 -13.51
C THR A 39 -15.82 -14.28 -14.01
N THR A 40 -14.52 -14.36 -13.70
CA THR A 40 -13.61 -15.35 -14.26
C THR A 40 -12.96 -16.27 -13.22
N VAL A 41 -12.00 -15.75 -12.47
CA VAL A 41 -11.06 -16.53 -11.66
C VAL A 41 -11.64 -16.95 -10.31
N LEU A 42 -12.14 -16.00 -9.54
CA LEU A 42 -12.53 -16.23 -8.14
C LEU A 42 -13.69 -17.21 -7.95
N PRO A 43 -14.78 -17.17 -8.76
CA PRO A 43 -15.84 -18.18 -8.63
C PRO A 43 -15.34 -19.59 -8.93
N THR A 44 -14.45 -19.72 -9.91
CA THR A 44 -13.88 -21.01 -10.27
C THR A 44 -13.00 -21.58 -9.16
N LEU A 45 -12.13 -20.76 -8.57
CA LEU A 45 -11.31 -21.15 -7.43
C LEU A 45 -12.17 -21.49 -6.20
N TYR A 46 -13.14 -20.65 -5.88
CA TYR A 46 -14.00 -20.84 -4.72
C TYR A 46 -14.82 -22.14 -4.81
N ARG A 47 -15.46 -22.40 -5.98
CA ARG A 47 -16.27 -23.61 -6.21
C ARG A 47 -15.45 -24.88 -6.28
N SER A 48 -14.15 -24.80 -6.62
CA SER A 48 -13.27 -25.95 -6.65
C SER A 48 -12.93 -26.51 -5.26
N GLY A 49 -13.30 -25.80 -4.17
CA GLY A 49 -13.09 -26.22 -2.80
C GLY A 49 -11.61 -26.35 -2.41
N VAL A 50 -10.74 -25.63 -3.10
CA VAL A 50 -9.29 -25.63 -2.82
C VAL A 50 -8.97 -24.64 -1.69
N VAL A 51 -7.92 -24.94 -0.95
CA VAL A 51 -7.41 -24.09 0.12
C VAL A 51 -6.38 -23.09 -0.42
N SER A 52 -5.73 -23.43 -1.52
CA SER A 52 -4.70 -22.61 -2.15
C SER A 52 -4.80 -22.65 -3.68
N ILE A 53 -4.23 -21.61 -4.32
CA ILE A 53 -4.07 -21.59 -5.79
C ILE A 53 -3.22 -22.78 -6.23
N TYR A 54 -2.25 -23.18 -5.43
CA TYR A 54 -1.35 -24.30 -5.75
C TYR A 54 -2.10 -25.64 -5.80
N ASP A 55 -3.06 -25.87 -4.90
CA ASP A 55 -3.91 -27.06 -4.95
C ASP A 55 -4.78 -27.08 -6.21
N TYR A 56 -5.27 -25.93 -6.65
CA TYR A 56 -6.01 -25.82 -7.91
C TYR A 56 -5.11 -26.16 -9.10
N LEU A 57 -3.88 -25.63 -9.13
CA LEU A 57 -2.93 -25.93 -10.20
C LEU A 57 -2.52 -27.40 -10.24
N GLU A 58 -2.37 -28.03 -9.07
CA GLU A 58 -2.10 -29.47 -8.99
C GLU A 58 -3.23 -30.30 -9.56
N LYS A 59 -4.48 -30.02 -9.17
CA LYS A 59 -5.67 -30.72 -9.67
C LYS A 59 -5.88 -30.56 -11.17
N ARG A 60 -5.50 -29.39 -11.73
CA ARG A 60 -5.74 -29.08 -13.12
C ARG A 60 -4.59 -29.50 -14.04
N PHE A 61 -3.36 -29.49 -13.57
CA PHE A 61 -2.16 -29.76 -14.37
C PHE A 61 -1.35 -30.93 -13.80
N SER A 62 -0.52 -30.68 -12.77
CA SER A 62 0.33 -31.70 -12.16
C SER A 62 0.96 -31.23 -10.86
N THR A 63 1.47 -32.16 -10.06
CA THR A 63 2.26 -31.88 -8.85
C THR A 63 3.53 -31.08 -9.17
N SER A 64 4.16 -31.34 -10.32
CA SER A 64 5.33 -30.57 -10.75
C SER A 64 5.01 -29.09 -10.96
N THR A 65 3.86 -28.77 -11.54
CA THR A 65 3.38 -27.39 -11.70
C THR A 65 3.15 -26.73 -10.34
N ARG A 66 2.51 -27.42 -9.40
CA ARG A 66 2.34 -26.94 -8.03
C ARG A 66 3.66 -26.56 -7.39
N ILE A 67 4.65 -27.49 -7.41
CA ILE A 67 5.96 -27.27 -6.79
C ILE A 67 6.68 -26.10 -7.44
N CYS A 68 6.74 -26.05 -8.76
CA CYS A 68 7.43 -24.99 -9.49
C CYS A 68 6.87 -23.60 -9.12
N ILE A 69 5.56 -23.43 -9.22
CA ILE A 69 4.92 -22.13 -8.92
C ILE A 69 5.03 -21.77 -7.44
N SER A 70 4.90 -22.75 -6.53
CA SER A 70 5.10 -22.50 -5.08
C SER A 70 6.52 -22.00 -4.78
N VAL A 71 7.55 -22.60 -5.38
CA VAL A 71 8.94 -22.16 -5.19
C VAL A 71 9.16 -20.75 -5.73
N VAL A 72 8.66 -20.46 -6.94
CA VAL A 72 8.74 -19.11 -7.53
C VAL A 72 8.04 -18.09 -6.63
N PHE A 73 6.86 -18.42 -6.12
CA PHE A 73 6.14 -17.54 -5.19
C PHE A 73 6.94 -17.29 -3.91
N GLN A 74 7.48 -18.33 -3.27
CA GLN A 74 8.24 -18.18 -2.03
C GLN A 74 9.48 -17.30 -2.21
N ILE A 75 10.23 -17.49 -3.31
CA ILE A 75 11.39 -16.67 -3.61
C ILE A 75 10.98 -15.21 -3.84
N SER A 76 9.97 -14.99 -4.70
CA SER A 76 9.44 -13.65 -4.97
C SER A 76 8.94 -12.96 -3.69
N ARG A 77 8.23 -13.71 -2.85
CA ARG A 77 7.69 -13.19 -1.60
C ARG A 77 8.79 -12.87 -0.58
N ALA A 78 9.84 -13.69 -0.50
CA ALA A 78 10.99 -13.42 0.36
C ALA A 78 11.66 -12.09 -0.01
N PHE A 79 11.89 -11.82 -1.30
CA PHE A 79 12.45 -10.54 -1.75
C PHE A 79 11.51 -9.37 -1.46
N ALA A 80 10.22 -9.49 -1.79
CA ALA A 80 9.24 -8.42 -1.52
C ALA A 80 9.14 -8.11 -0.02
N THR A 81 9.15 -9.14 0.82
CA THR A 81 9.14 -9.04 2.27
C THR A 81 10.42 -8.37 2.79
N GLY A 82 11.58 -8.73 2.25
CA GLY A 82 12.87 -8.13 2.60
C GLY A 82 12.90 -6.63 2.34
N ILE A 83 12.43 -6.19 1.16
CA ILE A 83 12.32 -4.76 0.82
C ILE A 83 11.38 -4.03 1.79
N MET A 84 10.26 -4.64 2.14
CA MET A 84 9.28 -4.06 3.07
C MET A 84 9.88 -3.91 4.48
N VAL A 85 10.55 -4.93 5.00
CA VAL A 85 11.22 -4.88 6.32
C VAL A 85 12.33 -3.83 6.32
N TYR A 86 13.09 -3.73 5.22
CA TYR A 86 14.11 -2.69 5.08
C TYR A 86 13.51 -1.28 5.12
N ALA A 87 12.46 -1.02 4.36
CA ALA A 87 11.79 0.29 4.35
C ALA A 87 11.29 0.70 5.75
N LEU A 88 10.81 -0.26 6.54
CA LEU A 88 10.38 -0.02 7.92
C LEU A 88 11.53 0.16 8.89
N SER A 89 12.63 -0.54 8.68
CA SER A 89 13.81 -0.40 9.52
C SER A 89 14.33 1.03 9.52
N ILE A 90 14.17 1.77 8.42
CA ILE A 90 14.55 3.18 8.30
C ILE A 90 13.78 4.04 9.31
N ILE A 91 12.48 3.80 9.46
CA ILE A 91 11.66 4.55 10.43
C ILE A 91 12.09 4.27 11.87
N LEU A 92 12.34 3.00 12.20
CA LEU A 92 12.82 2.62 13.52
C LEU A 92 14.21 3.18 13.83
N GLN A 93 15.09 3.21 12.85
CA GLN A 93 16.41 3.84 13.00
C GLN A 93 16.28 5.32 13.33
N GLY A 94 15.41 6.05 12.62
CA GLY A 94 15.20 7.48 12.85
C GLY A 94 14.51 7.81 14.18
N THR A 95 13.71 6.88 14.72
CA THR A 95 12.95 7.13 15.97
C THR A 95 13.59 6.55 17.22
N MET A 96 14.31 5.44 17.12
CA MET A 96 14.87 4.72 18.28
C MET A 96 16.42 4.77 18.32
N GLU A 97 17.05 5.37 17.33
CA GLU A 97 18.52 5.47 17.21
C GLU A 97 19.25 4.11 17.27
N ILE A 98 18.59 3.05 16.76
CA ILE A 98 19.13 1.68 16.74
C ILE A 98 19.79 1.35 15.40
N ALA A 99 20.69 0.38 15.39
CA ALA A 99 21.35 -0.07 14.16
C ALA A 99 20.33 -0.75 13.19
N PRO A 100 20.56 -0.67 11.86
CA PRO A 100 19.67 -1.26 10.85
C PRO A 100 19.33 -2.72 11.11
N TRP A 101 20.32 -3.53 11.44
CA TRP A 101 20.13 -4.96 11.72
C TRP A 101 19.26 -5.22 12.96
N GLN A 102 19.36 -4.36 14.00
CA GLN A 102 18.52 -4.47 15.21
C GLN A 102 17.06 -4.17 14.89
N ALA A 103 16.80 -3.14 14.08
CA ALA A 103 15.45 -2.80 13.60
C ALA A 103 14.85 -3.96 12.79
N ILE A 104 15.61 -4.54 11.87
CA ILE A 104 15.19 -5.68 11.04
C ILE A 104 14.87 -6.89 11.91
N MET A 105 15.75 -7.23 12.86
CA MET A 105 15.55 -8.36 13.78
C MET A 105 14.32 -8.14 14.66
N LEU A 106 14.13 -6.94 15.19
CA LEU A 106 12.98 -6.60 16.03
C LEU A 106 11.66 -6.81 15.27
N ILE A 107 11.55 -6.25 14.06
CA ILE A 107 10.37 -6.40 13.20
C ILE A 107 10.13 -7.88 12.90
N GLY A 108 11.18 -8.61 12.48
CA GLY A 108 11.08 -10.00 12.08
C GLY A 108 10.64 -10.91 13.23
N VAL A 109 11.29 -10.81 14.38
CA VAL A 109 10.99 -11.65 15.56
C VAL A 109 9.57 -11.40 16.06
N ILE A 110 9.17 -10.13 16.23
CA ILE A 110 7.82 -9.80 16.71
C ILE A 110 6.76 -10.32 15.72
N THR A 111 7.00 -10.15 14.41
CA THR A 111 6.06 -10.61 13.39
C THR A 111 5.92 -12.13 13.39
N VAL A 112 7.01 -12.87 13.48
CA VAL A 112 6.98 -14.34 13.54
C VAL A 112 6.24 -14.83 14.78
N LEU A 113 6.53 -14.28 15.96
CA LEU A 113 5.87 -14.66 17.21
C LEU A 113 4.36 -14.43 17.17
N TYR A 114 3.97 -13.26 16.70
CA TYR A 114 2.55 -12.90 16.57
C TYR A 114 1.83 -13.78 15.51
N SER A 115 2.46 -14.04 14.35
CA SER A 115 1.91 -14.88 13.30
C SER A 115 1.70 -16.32 13.74
N LEU A 116 2.66 -16.90 14.47
CA LEU A 116 2.57 -18.28 14.96
C LEU A 116 1.41 -18.49 15.94
N GLN A 117 1.09 -17.49 16.75
CA GLN A 117 0.04 -17.61 17.78
C GLN A 117 -1.36 -17.34 17.24
N GLY A 118 -1.50 -16.46 16.25
CA GLY A 118 -2.80 -15.91 15.89
C GLY A 118 -3.45 -16.47 14.62
N GLY A 119 -2.69 -17.07 13.73
CA GLY A 119 -3.18 -17.59 12.43
C GLY A 119 -3.93 -16.52 11.63
N MET A 120 -4.70 -16.95 10.63
CA MET A 120 -5.44 -16.08 9.71
C MET A 120 -6.48 -15.16 10.38
N LYS A 121 -7.09 -15.59 11.49
CA LYS A 121 -8.06 -14.75 12.20
C LYS A 121 -7.40 -13.51 12.81
N ALA A 122 -6.26 -13.68 13.47
CA ALA A 122 -5.53 -12.57 14.06
C ALA A 122 -5.03 -11.60 13.00
N VAL A 123 -4.60 -12.10 11.83
CA VAL A 123 -4.22 -11.27 10.69
C VAL A 123 -5.38 -10.37 10.27
N VAL A 124 -6.57 -10.93 10.00
CA VAL A 124 -7.72 -10.16 9.52
C VAL A 124 -8.20 -9.12 10.53
N TYR A 125 -8.28 -9.47 11.82
CA TYR A 125 -8.66 -8.50 12.86
C TYR A 125 -7.58 -7.43 13.07
N GLY A 126 -6.31 -7.83 13.06
CA GLY A 126 -5.18 -6.92 13.14
C GLY A 126 -5.20 -5.91 11.98
N ASP A 127 -5.39 -6.39 10.75
CA ASP A 127 -5.49 -5.56 9.54
C ASP A 127 -6.61 -4.51 9.65
N ALA A 128 -7.77 -4.89 10.19
CA ALA A 128 -8.90 -3.97 10.35
C ALA A 128 -8.58 -2.84 11.35
N VAL A 129 -7.99 -3.18 12.50
CA VAL A 129 -7.58 -2.17 13.52
C VAL A 129 -6.49 -1.26 12.95
N GLN A 130 -5.49 -1.83 12.30
CA GLN A 130 -4.39 -1.08 11.70
C GLN A 130 -4.87 -0.13 10.60
N MET A 131 -5.82 -0.55 9.76
CA MET A 131 -6.43 0.31 8.75
C MET A 131 -7.08 1.54 9.38
N VAL A 132 -7.84 1.36 10.48
CA VAL A 132 -8.45 2.48 11.20
C VAL A 132 -7.39 3.44 11.74
N VAL A 133 -6.33 2.91 12.36
CA VAL A 133 -5.25 3.74 12.93
C VAL A 133 -4.49 4.50 11.84
N ILE A 134 -4.21 3.88 10.69
CA ILE A 134 -3.55 4.54 9.55
C ILE A 134 -4.43 5.64 8.97
N VAL A 135 -5.72 5.39 8.78
CA VAL A 135 -6.66 6.40 8.27
C VAL A 135 -6.73 7.60 9.23
N LEU A 136 -6.88 7.35 10.52
CA LEU A 136 -6.85 8.41 11.54
C LEU A 136 -5.52 9.16 11.55
N GLY A 137 -4.41 8.43 11.47
CA GLY A 137 -3.06 9.01 11.38
C GLY A 137 -2.89 9.88 10.14
N THR A 138 -3.42 9.46 9.00
CA THR A 138 -3.39 10.27 7.77
C THR A 138 -4.18 11.57 7.93
N VAL A 139 -5.37 11.51 8.55
CA VAL A 139 -6.18 12.70 8.84
C VAL A 139 -5.45 13.65 9.80
N ILE A 140 -4.78 13.12 10.82
CA ILE A 140 -3.95 13.91 11.74
C ILE A 140 -2.81 14.59 10.98
N CYS A 141 -2.09 13.87 10.12
CA CYS A 141 -1.02 14.46 9.29
C CYS A 141 -1.54 15.59 8.41
N ILE A 142 -2.70 15.42 7.77
CA ILE A 142 -3.36 16.46 6.99
C ILE A 142 -3.65 17.70 7.84
N ALA A 143 -4.24 17.52 9.03
CA ALA A 143 -4.58 18.63 9.90
C ALA A 143 -3.35 19.42 10.36
N PHE A 144 -2.27 18.75 10.79
CA PHE A 144 -1.04 19.40 11.20
C PHE A 144 -0.33 20.08 10.04
N ALA A 145 -0.28 19.46 8.86
CA ALA A 145 0.34 20.07 7.68
C ALA A 145 -0.43 21.32 7.20
N LEU A 146 -1.76 21.27 7.18
CA LEU A 146 -2.59 22.44 6.87
C LEU A 146 -2.41 23.57 7.91
N PHE A 147 -2.36 23.23 9.19
CA PHE A 147 -2.11 24.22 10.23
C PHE A 147 -0.74 24.90 10.05
N SER A 148 0.28 24.12 9.73
CA SER A 148 1.63 24.62 9.48
C SER A 148 1.76 25.49 8.22
N LEU A 149 0.92 25.22 7.21
CA LEU A 149 0.82 26.06 6.00
C LEU A 149 0.06 27.37 6.21
N GLY A 150 -0.59 27.57 7.36
CA GLY A 150 -1.43 28.74 7.62
C GLY A 150 -2.89 28.56 7.18
N GLY A 151 -3.33 27.32 6.96
CA GLY A 151 -4.70 26.95 6.65
C GLY A 151 -4.96 26.60 5.18
N TRP A 152 -6.23 26.38 4.89
CA TRP A 152 -6.70 25.90 3.59
C TRP A 152 -6.41 26.89 2.43
N GLU A 153 -6.63 28.19 2.66
CA GLU A 153 -6.42 29.21 1.63
C GLU A 153 -4.96 29.29 1.21
N SER A 154 -4.04 29.29 2.19
CA SER A 154 -2.61 29.27 1.93
C SER A 154 -2.19 28.02 1.17
N PHE A 155 -2.72 26.85 1.55
CA PHE A 155 -2.45 25.61 0.83
C PHE A 155 -2.83 25.71 -0.65
N ILE A 156 -4.03 26.20 -0.98
CA ILE A 156 -4.48 26.31 -2.36
C ILE A 156 -3.63 27.31 -3.18
N GLN A 157 -3.18 28.40 -2.56
CA GLN A 157 -2.32 29.39 -3.22
C GLN A 157 -0.90 28.85 -3.50
N LEU A 158 -0.39 28.00 -2.62
CA LEU A 158 0.97 27.46 -2.71
C LEU A 158 1.05 26.15 -3.48
N LEU A 159 -0.07 25.50 -3.72
CA LEU A 159 -0.14 24.18 -4.38
C LEU A 159 0.30 24.28 -5.85
N PRO A 160 1.31 23.50 -6.29
CA PRO A 160 1.71 23.45 -7.67
C PRO A 160 0.61 22.87 -8.57
N ASN A 161 0.13 23.65 -9.54
CA ASN A 161 -0.98 23.26 -10.43
C ASN A 161 -0.68 21.98 -11.23
N GLU A 162 0.56 21.72 -11.58
CA GLU A 162 1.00 20.53 -12.30
C GLU A 162 0.68 19.24 -11.56
N ARG A 163 0.62 19.27 -10.21
CA ARG A 163 0.30 18.09 -9.36
C ARG A 163 -1.18 17.78 -9.29
N LEU A 164 -2.05 18.65 -9.79
CA LEU A 164 -3.50 18.47 -9.82
C LEU A 164 -3.96 17.65 -11.03
N THR A 165 -3.09 17.41 -12.01
CA THR A 165 -3.44 16.59 -13.17
C THR A 165 -3.75 15.17 -12.73
N THR A 166 -5.01 14.76 -12.89
CA THR A 166 -5.48 13.42 -12.51
C THR A 166 -5.45 12.45 -13.68
N ILE A 167 -5.65 12.93 -14.89
CA ILE A 167 -5.71 12.11 -16.10
C ILE A 167 -4.89 12.80 -17.19
N ASN A 168 -3.94 12.07 -17.75
CA ASN A 168 -3.18 12.51 -18.90
C ASN A 168 -3.78 11.92 -20.19
N TYR A 169 -4.45 12.77 -20.96
CA TYR A 169 -5.05 12.41 -22.25
C TYR A 169 -4.11 12.68 -23.44
N SER A 170 -2.94 13.27 -23.24
CA SER A 170 -2.00 13.50 -24.32
C SER A 170 -1.62 12.17 -24.94
N SER A 171 -1.80 12.01 -26.25
CA SER A 171 -1.51 10.82 -27.04
C SER A 171 -2.03 9.49 -26.45
N LEU A 172 -2.90 9.51 -25.44
CA LEU A 172 -3.42 8.34 -24.73
C LEU A 172 -2.31 7.46 -24.11
N GLY A 173 -1.07 7.94 -24.04
CA GLY A 173 0.09 7.25 -23.47
C GLY A 173 0.88 6.42 -24.47
N PHE A 174 0.62 6.53 -25.78
CA PHE A 174 1.39 5.84 -26.81
C PHE A 174 2.67 6.58 -27.24
N ASP A 175 2.90 7.75 -26.74
CA ASP A 175 4.09 8.58 -26.98
C ASP A 175 5.31 8.23 -26.10
N GLY A 176 5.14 7.28 -25.20
CA GLY A 176 6.19 6.88 -24.24
C GLY A 176 6.25 7.71 -22.95
N ASP A 177 5.39 8.70 -22.79
CA ASP A 177 5.25 9.43 -21.51
C ASP A 177 4.64 8.50 -20.44
N GLY A 178 5.40 8.28 -19.36
CA GLY A 178 5.24 7.18 -18.42
C GLY A 178 3.88 7.06 -17.69
N PHE A 179 2.99 8.07 -17.74
CA PHE A 179 1.73 8.06 -17.00
C PHE A 179 0.51 8.38 -17.89
N GLY A 180 0.53 7.90 -19.14
CA GLY A 180 -0.62 8.02 -20.04
C GLY A 180 -1.84 7.23 -19.56
N PHE A 181 -3.04 7.69 -19.90
CA PHE A 181 -4.30 7.13 -19.40
C PHE A 181 -4.45 5.63 -19.69
N LEU A 182 -4.23 5.19 -20.93
CA LEU A 182 -4.40 3.77 -21.30
C LEU A 182 -3.39 2.85 -20.61
N PRO A 183 -2.06 3.13 -20.60
CA PRO A 183 -1.10 2.36 -19.83
C PRO A 183 -1.43 2.26 -18.34
N MET A 184 -1.89 3.35 -17.73
CA MET A 184 -2.26 3.36 -16.31
C MET A 184 -3.49 2.49 -16.03
N VAL A 185 -4.54 2.58 -16.84
CA VAL A 185 -5.77 1.80 -16.63
C VAL A 185 -5.58 0.34 -17.04
N LEU A 186 -5.08 0.07 -18.24
CA LEU A 186 -4.89 -1.31 -18.71
C LEU A 186 -3.82 -2.05 -17.91
N GLY A 187 -2.69 -1.40 -17.66
CA GLY A 187 -1.64 -1.94 -16.78
C GLY A 187 -2.14 -2.16 -15.37
N GLY A 188 -2.95 -1.24 -14.85
CA GLY A 188 -3.61 -1.37 -13.56
C GLY A 188 -4.56 -2.57 -13.49
N ILE A 189 -5.39 -2.80 -14.51
CA ILE A 189 -6.26 -3.98 -14.58
C ILE A 189 -5.45 -5.27 -14.50
N VAL A 190 -4.39 -5.38 -15.29
CA VAL A 190 -3.52 -6.57 -15.29
C VAL A 190 -2.83 -6.75 -13.94
N LEU A 191 -2.27 -5.69 -13.37
CA LEU A 191 -1.62 -5.74 -12.07
C LEU A 191 -2.59 -6.16 -10.97
N TYR A 192 -3.75 -5.50 -10.86
CA TYR A 192 -4.71 -5.82 -9.81
C TYR A 192 -5.37 -7.18 -10.01
N ALA A 193 -5.62 -7.59 -11.25
CA ALA A 193 -6.10 -8.94 -11.53
C ALA A 193 -5.07 -10.01 -11.13
N SER A 194 -3.78 -9.80 -11.40
CA SER A 194 -2.74 -10.71 -10.95
C SER A 194 -2.57 -10.70 -9.43
N TYR A 195 -2.59 -9.52 -8.81
CA TYR A 195 -2.43 -9.37 -7.36
C TYR A 195 -3.56 -10.04 -6.57
N TYR A 196 -4.82 -9.79 -6.92
CA TYR A 196 -5.97 -10.37 -6.19
C TYR A 196 -6.37 -11.77 -6.67
N GLY A 197 -5.99 -12.17 -7.88
CA GLY A 197 -6.39 -13.44 -8.48
C GLY A 197 -5.31 -14.52 -8.47
N CYS A 198 -4.03 -14.14 -8.48
CA CYS A 198 -2.91 -15.09 -8.64
C CYS A 198 -1.93 -15.06 -7.46
N ASP A 199 -1.91 -14.00 -6.65
CA ASP A 199 -1.09 -13.95 -5.45
C ASP A 199 -1.75 -14.73 -4.32
N GLN A 200 -1.04 -15.74 -3.78
CA GLN A 200 -1.60 -16.62 -2.75
C GLN A 200 -2.01 -15.86 -1.49
N SER A 201 -1.29 -14.83 -1.08
CA SER A 201 -1.61 -14.07 0.13
C SER A 201 -2.97 -13.38 0.04
N GLU A 202 -3.34 -12.89 -1.13
CA GLU A 202 -4.63 -12.23 -1.36
C GLU A 202 -5.73 -13.22 -1.72
N ALA A 203 -5.42 -14.22 -2.57
CA ALA A 203 -6.37 -15.25 -2.94
C ALA A 203 -6.81 -16.09 -1.73
N GLN A 204 -5.91 -16.39 -0.79
CA GLN A 204 -6.25 -17.09 0.45
C GLN A 204 -7.26 -16.32 1.29
N ARG A 205 -7.14 -14.99 1.37
CA ARG A 205 -8.13 -14.13 2.02
C ARG A 205 -9.49 -14.23 1.32
N ALA A 206 -9.49 -14.20 -0.01
CA ALA A 206 -10.71 -14.36 -0.81
C ALA A 206 -11.35 -15.75 -0.60
N LEU A 207 -10.56 -16.81 -0.63
CA LEU A 207 -11.01 -18.19 -0.41
C LEU A 207 -11.49 -18.47 1.02
N SER A 208 -11.09 -17.65 1.99
CA SER A 208 -11.56 -17.75 3.39
C SER A 208 -12.98 -17.18 3.62
N ALA A 209 -13.62 -16.62 2.59
CA ALA A 209 -14.99 -16.13 2.67
C ALA A 209 -15.97 -17.26 3.04
N ARG A 210 -16.99 -16.95 3.85
CA ARG A 210 -17.95 -17.94 4.33
C ARG A 210 -18.91 -18.45 3.23
N SER A 211 -19.15 -17.62 2.23
CA SER A 211 -20.03 -17.92 1.11
C SER A 211 -19.57 -17.20 -0.16
N GLU A 212 -20.02 -17.69 -1.33
CA GLU A 212 -19.79 -17.01 -2.61
C GLU A 212 -20.40 -15.60 -2.61
N SER A 213 -21.51 -15.40 -1.89
CA SER A 213 -22.11 -14.07 -1.72
C SER A 213 -21.21 -13.12 -0.94
N ASP A 214 -20.58 -13.62 0.12
CA ASP A 214 -19.65 -12.80 0.93
C ASP A 214 -18.37 -12.50 0.16
N LEU A 215 -17.86 -13.45 -0.64
CA LEU A 215 -16.77 -13.20 -1.57
C LEU A 215 -17.10 -12.06 -2.53
N LYS A 216 -18.28 -12.08 -3.15
CA LYS A 216 -18.74 -11.02 -4.05
C LYS A 216 -18.82 -9.67 -3.34
N LYS A 217 -19.44 -9.61 -2.16
CA LYS A 217 -19.54 -8.39 -1.36
C LYS A 217 -18.16 -7.82 -1.00
N MET A 218 -17.23 -8.69 -0.60
CA MET A 218 -15.87 -8.30 -0.25
C MET A 218 -15.13 -7.70 -1.46
N MET A 219 -15.23 -8.30 -2.63
CA MET A 219 -14.60 -7.79 -3.85
C MET A 219 -15.21 -6.46 -4.31
N VAL A 220 -16.54 -6.33 -4.29
CA VAL A 220 -17.23 -5.08 -4.62
C VAL A 220 -16.86 -3.99 -3.61
N ALA A 221 -16.86 -4.31 -2.32
CA ALA A 221 -16.44 -3.36 -1.29
C ALA A 221 -14.98 -2.89 -1.49
N ASN A 222 -14.07 -3.81 -1.81
CA ASN A 222 -12.68 -3.45 -2.14
C ASN A 222 -12.60 -2.53 -3.37
N GLY A 223 -13.34 -2.85 -4.44
CA GLY A 223 -13.37 -2.04 -5.66
C GLY A 223 -13.89 -0.61 -5.43
N VAL A 224 -14.83 -0.42 -4.50
CA VAL A 224 -15.43 0.89 -4.21
C VAL A 224 -14.69 1.66 -3.13
N LEU A 225 -14.35 0.99 -2.00
CA LEU A 225 -13.77 1.68 -0.84
C LEU A 225 -12.30 2.03 -1.03
N ARG A 226 -11.61 1.36 -1.92
CA ARG A 226 -10.19 1.64 -2.17
C ARG A 226 -9.97 3.04 -2.73
N PHE A 227 -10.81 3.51 -3.64
CA PHE A 227 -10.66 4.83 -4.24
C PHE A 227 -10.67 5.97 -3.20
N PRO A 228 -11.67 6.11 -2.30
CA PRO A 228 -11.64 7.15 -1.29
C PRO A 228 -10.46 7.05 -0.32
N ILE A 229 -9.99 5.84 -0.03
CA ILE A 229 -8.81 5.63 0.81
C ILE A 229 -7.55 6.11 0.07
N THR A 230 -7.41 5.76 -1.21
CA THR A 230 -6.30 6.24 -2.05
C THR A 230 -6.32 7.76 -2.18
N LEU A 231 -7.48 8.34 -2.39
CA LEU A 231 -7.65 9.79 -2.46
C LEU A 231 -7.18 10.47 -1.16
N LEU A 232 -7.48 9.88 0.01
CA LEU A 232 -7.08 10.43 1.31
C LEU A 232 -5.55 10.53 1.44
N TYR A 233 -4.81 9.47 1.12
CA TYR A 233 -3.35 9.53 1.24
C TYR A 233 -2.69 10.31 0.09
N CYS A 234 -3.28 10.36 -1.11
CA CYS A 234 -2.86 11.27 -2.16
C CYS A 234 -3.02 12.73 -1.72
N PHE A 235 -4.13 13.04 -1.06
CA PHE A 235 -4.39 14.37 -0.53
C PHE A 235 -3.40 14.75 0.59
N ALA A 236 -3.09 13.82 1.48
CA ALA A 236 -2.02 14.01 2.47
C ALA A 236 -0.69 14.31 1.78
N GLY A 237 -0.37 13.59 0.71
CA GLY A 237 0.83 13.82 -0.09
C GLY A 237 0.89 15.22 -0.69
N LEU A 238 -0.20 15.70 -1.28
CA LEU A 238 -0.28 17.07 -1.82
C LEU A 238 0.02 18.12 -0.75
N ILE A 239 -0.62 18.01 0.42
CA ILE A 239 -0.49 19.01 1.49
C ILE A 239 0.92 18.98 2.09
N VAL A 240 1.43 17.78 2.44
CA VAL A 240 2.77 17.64 3.01
C VAL A 240 3.85 17.98 1.99
N GLY A 241 3.67 17.63 0.71
CA GLY A 241 4.57 18.03 -0.36
C GLY A 241 4.61 19.54 -0.57
N THR A 242 3.44 20.20 -0.58
CA THR A 242 3.36 21.67 -0.65
C THR A 242 4.07 22.32 0.54
N LEU A 243 3.89 21.79 1.75
CA LEU A 243 4.62 22.26 2.93
C LEU A 243 6.13 22.09 2.73
N ALA A 244 6.58 20.93 2.25
CA ALA A 244 8.00 20.67 2.06
C ALA A 244 8.66 21.61 1.04
N PHE A 245 7.97 22.01 -0.02
CA PHE A 245 8.49 22.98 -0.98
C PHE A 245 8.53 24.42 -0.43
N ASN A 246 7.72 24.74 0.57
CA ASN A 246 7.64 26.08 1.16
C ASN A 246 8.38 26.19 2.49
N ASP A 247 8.92 25.11 3.03
CA ASP A 247 9.78 25.10 4.21
C ASP A 247 11.20 24.63 3.87
N PRO A 248 12.19 25.55 3.78
CA PRO A 248 13.56 25.20 3.46
C PRO A 248 14.22 24.22 4.45
N GLN A 249 13.79 24.23 5.72
CA GLN A 249 14.32 23.32 6.73
C GLN A 249 13.85 21.90 6.46
N LEU A 250 12.56 21.71 6.20
CA LEU A 250 12.00 20.43 5.84
C LEU A 250 12.59 19.91 4.52
N LEU A 251 12.66 20.78 3.51
CA LEU A 251 13.18 20.44 2.19
C LEU A 251 14.63 19.94 2.24
N SER A 252 15.48 20.58 3.07
CA SER A 252 16.89 20.21 3.19
C SER A 252 17.14 18.84 3.81
N GLN A 253 16.19 18.34 4.59
CA GLN A 253 16.28 17.04 5.26
C GLN A 253 15.84 15.88 4.34
N ILE A 254 15.07 16.16 3.28
CA ILE A 254 14.56 15.12 2.38
C ILE A 254 15.60 14.83 1.29
N PRO A 255 16.17 13.61 1.25
CA PRO A 255 17.13 13.25 0.21
C PRO A 255 16.46 13.24 -1.17
N LYS A 256 17.03 13.97 -2.14
CA LYS A 256 16.52 13.98 -3.52
C LYS A 256 16.50 12.58 -4.15
N SER A 257 17.44 11.73 -3.76
CA SER A 257 17.51 10.34 -4.24
C SER A 257 16.44 9.42 -3.67
N ASN A 258 15.76 9.82 -2.57
CA ASN A 258 14.75 9.00 -1.91
C ASN A 258 13.58 9.85 -1.39
N PRO A 259 12.61 10.17 -2.26
CA PRO A 259 11.42 10.94 -1.89
C PRO A 259 10.58 10.34 -0.77
N ASP A 260 10.69 9.05 -0.52
CA ASP A 260 9.92 8.31 0.50
C ASP A 260 10.20 8.80 1.93
N TRP A 261 11.27 9.56 2.13
CA TRP A 261 11.54 10.24 3.39
C TRP A 261 10.60 11.41 3.71
N LEU A 262 9.78 11.86 2.76
CA LEU A 262 8.85 12.99 2.95
C LEU A 262 7.98 12.81 4.20
N MET A 263 7.22 11.70 4.27
CA MET A 263 6.29 11.45 5.37
C MET A 263 7.00 11.18 6.70
N PRO A 264 8.04 10.33 6.77
CA PRO A 264 8.79 10.13 8.01
C PRO A 264 9.36 11.42 8.59
N ILE A 265 10.03 12.25 7.77
CA ILE A 265 10.64 13.50 8.23
C ILE A 265 9.56 14.50 8.66
N PHE A 266 8.47 14.63 7.90
CA PHE A 266 7.34 15.47 8.30
C PHE A 266 6.78 15.05 9.67
N ILE A 267 6.54 13.75 9.89
CA ILE A 267 6.01 13.23 11.16
C ILE A 267 6.94 13.59 12.32
N LEU A 268 8.25 13.40 12.15
CA LEU A 268 9.23 13.66 13.21
C LEU A 268 9.36 15.15 13.55
N ASN A 269 9.21 16.04 12.57
CA ASN A 269 9.44 17.47 12.77
C ASN A 269 8.18 18.26 13.17
N TYR A 270 7.00 17.83 12.74
CA TYR A 270 5.77 18.64 12.88
C TYR A 270 4.76 18.08 13.86
N LEU A 271 4.85 16.81 14.25
CA LEU A 271 3.89 16.23 15.17
C LEU A 271 4.42 16.22 16.61
N PRO A 272 3.54 16.35 17.61
CA PRO A 272 3.92 16.20 19.01
C PRO A 272 4.32 14.74 19.32
N HIS A 273 5.24 14.57 20.28
CA HIS A 273 5.87 13.27 20.58
C HIS A 273 4.88 12.11 20.78
N GLY A 274 3.73 12.34 21.42
CA GLY A 274 2.72 11.29 21.60
C GLY A 274 2.10 10.80 20.29
N LEU A 275 1.86 11.70 19.32
CA LEU A 275 1.33 11.36 18.01
C LEU A 275 2.40 10.71 17.13
N ILE A 276 3.66 11.12 17.25
CA ILE A 276 4.78 10.44 16.55
C ILE A 276 4.81 8.98 16.96
N GLY A 277 4.80 8.68 18.25
CA GLY A 277 4.78 7.30 18.74
C GLY A 277 3.60 6.49 18.23
N LEU A 278 2.40 7.06 18.25
CA LEU A 278 1.19 6.41 17.72
C LEU A 278 1.32 6.08 16.22
N LEU A 279 1.82 7.02 15.41
CA LEU A 279 1.97 6.82 13.97
C LEU A 279 3.07 5.81 13.65
N VAL A 280 4.19 5.86 14.36
CA VAL A 280 5.26 4.85 14.21
C VAL A 280 4.73 3.46 14.51
N VAL A 281 3.99 3.29 15.61
CA VAL A 281 3.35 2.01 15.94
C VAL A 281 2.34 1.60 14.85
N ALA A 282 1.55 2.54 14.32
CA ALA A 282 0.59 2.26 13.24
C ALA A 282 1.29 1.78 11.97
N ILE A 283 2.37 2.42 11.56
CA ILE A 283 3.16 2.04 10.37
C ILE A 283 3.80 0.67 10.58
N LEU A 284 4.39 0.43 11.74
CA LEU A 284 4.96 -0.87 12.10
C LEU A 284 3.90 -1.97 12.08
N ALA A 285 2.75 -1.71 12.69
CA ALA A 285 1.64 -2.64 12.71
C ALA A 285 1.14 -2.98 11.29
N ALA A 286 1.01 -1.98 10.42
CA ALA A 286 0.61 -2.19 9.01
C ALA A 286 1.61 -3.05 8.24
N ALA A 287 2.88 -2.90 8.52
CA ALA A 287 3.89 -3.72 7.91
C ALA A 287 3.93 -5.14 8.45
N MET A 288 3.77 -5.28 9.75
CA MET A 288 3.66 -6.59 10.39
C MET A 288 2.46 -7.38 9.86
N SER A 289 1.35 -6.70 9.52
CA SER A 289 0.20 -7.30 8.84
C SER A 289 0.57 -7.90 7.49
N SER A 290 1.25 -7.13 6.65
CA SER A 290 1.69 -7.62 5.34
C SER A 290 2.70 -8.78 5.45
N LEU A 291 3.62 -8.69 6.42
CA LEU A 291 4.57 -9.77 6.73
C LEU A 291 3.86 -11.02 7.25
N SER A 292 2.93 -10.88 8.17
CA SER A 292 2.14 -11.97 8.73
C SER A 292 1.32 -12.68 7.66
N SER A 293 0.74 -11.92 6.72
CA SER A 293 0.04 -12.50 5.57
C SER A 293 0.98 -13.30 4.66
N ALA A 294 2.19 -12.80 4.44
CA ALA A 294 3.21 -13.49 3.64
C ALA A 294 3.70 -14.79 4.32
N ILE A 295 3.83 -14.79 5.64
CA ILE A 295 4.26 -15.97 6.41
C ILE A 295 3.16 -17.04 6.44
N ASN A 296 1.89 -16.64 6.48
CA ASN A 296 0.75 -17.57 6.55
C ASN A 296 0.28 -18.07 5.16
N SER A 297 0.80 -17.56 4.06
CA SER A 297 0.46 -17.98 2.69
C SER A 297 1.42 -19.01 2.14
#